data_45882731f17dcde9a3c640031932672d
#
_entry.id   45882731f17dcde9a3c640031932672d
#
_cell.length_a   1.000
_cell.length_b   1.000
_cell.length_c   1.000
_cell.angle_alpha   90.00
_cell.angle_beta   90.00
_cell.angle_gamma   90.00
#
_symmetry.space_group_name_H-M   'P 1'
#
loop_
_entity.id
_entity.type
_entity.pdbx_description
1 polymer ?
#
loop_
_entity_poly.entity_id
_entity_poly.type
_entity_poly.pdbx_seq_one_letter_code
_entity_poly.pdbx_strand_id
1 'polypeptide(L)'
;MINHIVLLKFKPEVKESDIEDLEKHMDDLPNSIAEIHSYEFGRDVVRSERSYDFGLIALFANTEALNRYQVHPDHLVVLKKVKNMCNSVITVDLEGSDASSFKEKVPESGLIDW
;
A
#
# COMPACT_ATOMS: atom_id res chain seq x y z
N MET A 1 -6.03 -12.07 9.71
CA MET A 1 -4.90 -11.40 9.05
C MET A 1 -5.17 -9.92 8.87
N ILE A 2 -4.14 -9.11 8.80
CA ILE A 2 -4.28 -7.67 8.63
C ILE A 2 -3.94 -7.28 7.20
N ASN A 3 -4.86 -6.58 6.54
CA ASN A 3 -4.61 -5.92 5.26
C ASN A 3 -4.18 -4.48 5.55
N HIS A 4 -2.94 -4.18 5.26
CA HIS A 4 -2.36 -2.85 5.41
C HIS A 4 -2.46 -2.13 4.07
N ILE A 5 -3.26 -1.08 4.01
CA ILE A 5 -3.52 -0.35 2.77
C ILE A 5 -2.95 1.05 2.90
N VAL A 6 -2.13 1.44 1.94
CA VAL A 6 -1.48 2.76 1.92
C VAL A 6 -1.76 3.42 0.58
N LEU A 7 -2.14 4.69 0.62
CA LEU A 7 -2.35 5.49 -0.58
C LEU A 7 -1.42 6.69 -0.53
N LEU A 8 -0.76 6.96 -1.64
CA LEU A 8 0.24 8.01 -1.78
C LEU A 8 -0.20 9.06 -2.78
N LYS A 9 -0.03 10.32 -2.41
CA LYS A 9 -0.17 11.45 -3.32
C LYS A 9 1.17 12.14 -3.45
N PHE A 10 1.73 12.13 -4.64
CA PHE A 10 3.06 12.68 -4.89
C PHE A 10 3.05 14.20 -4.98
N LYS A 11 4.17 14.80 -4.62
CA LYS A 11 4.40 16.23 -4.88
C LYS A 11 4.52 16.47 -6.39
N PRO A 12 4.16 17.66 -6.86
CA PRO A 12 4.21 17.95 -8.31
C PRO A 12 5.60 17.81 -8.94
N GLU A 13 6.65 18.06 -8.18
CA GLU A 13 8.04 17.98 -8.67
C GLU A 13 8.62 16.57 -8.74
N VAL A 14 7.90 15.55 -8.29
CA VAL A 14 8.35 14.16 -8.34
C VAL A 14 8.46 13.71 -9.79
N LYS A 15 9.61 13.12 -10.12
CA LYS A 15 9.92 12.68 -11.48
C LYS A 15 9.62 11.20 -11.65
N GLU A 16 9.47 10.79 -12.90
CA GLU A 16 9.29 9.38 -13.24
C GLU A 16 10.40 8.51 -12.64
N SER A 17 11.64 8.98 -12.68
CA SER A 17 12.78 8.24 -12.11
C SER A 17 12.67 8.05 -10.60
N ASP A 18 12.05 8.99 -9.88
CA ASP A 18 11.82 8.86 -8.44
C ASP A 18 10.80 7.76 -8.16
N ILE A 19 9.76 7.69 -8.96
CA ILE A 19 8.71 6.68 -8.81
C ILE A 19 9.28 5.29 -9.12
N GLU A 20 10.05 5.17 -10.18
CA GLU A 20 10.71 3.91 -10.55
C GLU A 20 11.64 3.42 -9.44
N ASP A 21 12.39 4.33 -8.82
CA ASP A 21 13.26 4.01 -7.70
C ASP A 21 12.45 3.51 -6.49
N LEU A 22 11.34 4.16 -6.19
CA LEU A 22 10.44 3.73 -5.12
C LEU A 22 9.90 2.33 -5.40
N GLU A 23 9.43 2.08 -6.62
CA GLU A 23 8.89 0.78 -7.01
C GLU A 23 9.93 -0.33 -6.86
N LYS A 24 11.16 -0.04 -7.23
CA LYS A 24 12.27 -1.00 -7.11
C LYS A 24 12.53 -1.38 -5.66
N HIS A 25 12.56 -0.40 -4.77
CA HIS A 25 12.77 -0.65 -3.35
C HIS A 25 11.60 -1.41 -2.73
N MET A 26 10.37 -1.06 -3.10
CA MET A 26 9.19 -1.76 -2.62
C MET A 26 9.15 -3.22 -3.10
N ASP A 27 9.57 -3.45 -4.33
CA ASP A 27 9.60 -4.80 -4.92
C ASP A 27 10.56 -5.72 -4.16
N ASP A 28 11.60 -5.18 -3.58
CA ASP A 28 12.60 -5.94 -2.81
C ASP A 28 12.16 -6.24 -1.37
N LEU A 29 11.25 -5.49 -0.80
CA LEU A 29 10.89 -5.63 0.61
C LEU A 29 10.43 -7.04 1.00
N PRO A 30 9.59 -7.74 0.21
CA PRO A 30 9.19 -9.10 0.56
C PRO A 30 10.35 -10.08 0.66
N ASN A 31 11.45 -9.82 -0.03
CA ASN A 31 12.63 -10.69 0.02
C ASN A 31 13.40 -10.56 1.34
N SER A 32 13.34 -9.40 1.99
CA SER A 32 14.10 -9.12 3.19
C SER A 32 13.27 -9.08 4.47
N ILE A 33 11.96 -8.94 4.36
CA ILE A 33 11.06 -8.82 5.52
C ILE A 33 10.12 -10.02 5.56
N ALA A 34 10.44 -10.96 6.44
CA ALA A 34 9.71 -12.23 6.54
C ALA A 34 8.26 -12.07 6.97
N GLU A 35 7.92 -10.99 7.65
CA GLU A 35 6.55 -10.72 8.11
C GLU A 35 5.55 -10.47 6.98
N ILE A 36 6.03 -10.15 5.80
CA ILE A 36 5.17 -9.86 4.65
C ILE A 36 4.65 -11.16 4.06
N HIS A 37 3.34 -11.39 4.14
CA HIS A 37 2.67 -12.54 3.51
C HIS A 37 2.32 -12.28 2.06
N SER A 38 1.92 -11.05 1.75
CA SER A 38 1.56 -10.64 0.41
C SER A 38 1.83 -9.15 0.28
N TYR A 39 2.30 -8.73 -0.89
CA TYR A 39 2.71 -7.35 -1.11
C TYR A 39 2.38 -6.97 -2.55
N GLU A 40 1.44 -6.06 -2.72
CA GLU A 40 1.01 -5.63 -4.04
C GLU A 40 0.93 -4.10 -4.06
N PHE A 41 1.47 -3.50 -5.10
CA PHE A 41 1.48 -2.06 -5.23
C PHE A 41 1.42 -1.65 -6.70
N GLY A 42 1.05 -0.40 -6.93
CA GLY A 42 1.00 0.10 -8.29
C GLY A 42 0.52 1.54 -8.37
N ARG A 43 0.67 2.09 -9.55
CA ARG A 43 0.22 3.45 -9.86
C ARG A 43 -1.26 3.45 -10.19
N ASP A 44 -1.92 4.55 -9.85
CA ASP A 44 -3.31 4.74 -10.24
C ASP A 44 -3.44 4.76 -11.77
N VAL A 45 -4.45 4.06 -12.28
CA VAL A 45 -4.69 3.96 -13.72
C VAL A 45 -5.91 4.74 -14.20
N VAL A 46 -6.78 5.15 -13.28
CA VAL A 46 -8.01 5.88 -13.62
C VAL A 46 -7.77 7.38 -13.73
N ARG A 47 -6.94 7.92 -12.86
CA ARG A 47 -6.54 9.35 -12.86
C ARG A 47 -7.74 10.30 -12.76
N SER A 48 -8.68 9.99 -11.85
CA SER A 48 -9.81 10.88 -11.55
C SER A 48 -9.39 11.97 -10.56
N GLU A 49 -10.26 12.95 -10.35
CA GLU A 49 -10.03 14.01 -9.36
C GLU A 49 -9.88 13.46 -7.94
N ARG A 50 -10.52 12.32 -7.65
CA ARG A 50 -10.49 11.68 -6.33
C ARG A 50 -9.35 10.70 -6.18
N SER A 51 -8.66 10.37 -7.25
CA SER A 51 -7.61 9.35 -7.23
C SER A 51 -6.36 9.87 -6.57
N TYR A 52 -5.79 9.05 -5.67
CA TYR A 52 -4.40 9.19 -5.28
C TYR A 52 -3.52 8.64 -6.38
N ASP A 53 -2.22 8.84 -6.29
CA ASP A 53 -1.31 8.51 -7.39
C ASP A 53 -0.80 7.08 -7.34
N PHE A 54 -0.78 6.46 -6.15
CA PHE A 54 -0.11 5.19 -5.94
C PHE A 54 -0.75 4.47 -4.75
N GLY A 55 -0.84 3.15 -4.82
CA GLY A 55 -1.42 2.34 -3.76
C GLY A 55 -0.59 1.11 -3.43
N LEU A 56 -0.66 0.70 -2.18
CA LEU A 56 -0.03 -0.52 -1.67
C LEU A 56 -1.05 -1.30 -0.86
N ILE A 57 -1.08 -2.60 -1.06
CA ILE A 57 -1.84 -3.53 -0.22
C ILE A 57 -0.87 -4.60 0.27
N ALA A 58 -0.67 -4.69 1.57
CA ALA A 58 0.22 -5.67 2.18
C ALA A 58 -0.54 -6.51 3.21
N LEU A 59 -0.24 -7.79 3.28
CA LEU A 59 -0.90 -8.72 4.17
C LEU A 59 0.07 -9.20 5.24
N PHE A 60 -0.37 -9.11 6.50
CA PHE A 60 0.39 -9.54 7.68
C PHE A 60 -0.44 -10.50 8.53
N ALA A 61 0.22 -11.40 9.25
CA ALA A 61 -0.47 -12.37 10.08
C ALA A 61 -1.30 -11.72 11.19
N ASN A 62 -0.77 -10.67 11.79
CA ASN A 62 -1.37 -9.95 12.93
C ASN A 62 -0.74 -8.57 13.08
N THR A 63 -1.20 -7.82 14.07
CA THR A 63 -0.69 -6.47 14.32
C THR A 63 0.77 -6.46 14.77
N GLU A 64 1.20 -7.49 15.48
CA GLU A 64 2.59 -7.60 15.92
C GLU A 64 3.54 -7.75 14.72
N ALA A 65 3.14 -8.55 13.73
CA ALA A 65 3.91 -8.69 12.49
C ALA A 65 3.94 -7.36 11.71
N LEU A 66 2.82 -6.66 11.64
CA LEU A 66 2.76 -5.33 11.01
C LEU A 66 3.71 -4.35 11.73
N ASN A 67 3.73 -4.36 13.06
CA ASN A 67 4.60 -3.49 13.82
C ASN A 67 6.08 -3.79 13.55
N ARG A 68 6.47 -5.05 13.45
CA ARG A 68 7.85 -5.44 13.12
C ARG A 68 8.24 -4.97 11.72
N TYR A 69 7.33 -5.07 10.77
CA TYR A 69 7.54 -4.55 9.42
C TYR A 69 7.77 -3.04 9.44
N GLN A 70 6.96 -2.31 10.17
CA GLN A 70 7.00 -0.84 10.17
C GLN A 70 8.32 -0.31 10.72
N VAL A 71 8.97 -1.00 11.64
CA VAL A 71 10.25 -0.58 12.22
C VAL A 71 11.46 -1.26 11.58
N HIS A 72 11.25 -2.14 10.62
CA HIS A 72 12.33 -2.84 9.94
C HIS A 72 13.23 -1.84 9.20
N PRO A 73 14.57 -1.98 9.30
CA PRO A 73 15.49 -1.03 8.65
C PRO A 73 15.23 -0.82 7.17
N ASP A 74 14.92 -1.88 6.44
CA ASP A 74 14.67 -1.79 5.00
C ASP A 74 13.37 -1.04 4.70
N HIS A 75 12.35 -1.20 5.55
CA HIS A 75 11.12 -0.42 5.43
C HIS A 75 11.36 1.07 5.74
N LEU A 76 12.22 1.37 6.71
CA LEU A 76 12.53 2.76 7.06
C LEU A 76 13.18 3.51 5.90
N VAL A 77 13.97 2.83 5.07
CA VAL A 77 14.52 3.43 3.84
C VAL A 77 13.41 3.85 2.88
N VAL A 78 12.45 2.95 2.66
CA VAL A 78 11.29 3.23 1.80
C VAL A 78 10.44 4.35 2.39
N LEU A 79 10.20 4.32 3.70
CA LEU A 79 9.42 5.34 4.39
C LEU A 79 10.02 6.73 4.22
N LYS A 80 11.35 6.84 4.28
CA LYS A 80 12.04 8.10 4.06
C LYS A 80 11.82 8.63 2.64
N LYS A 81 11.89 7.75 1.65
CA LYS A 81 11.60 8.12 0.25
C LYS A 81 10.17 8.63 0.12
N VAL A 82 9.22 7.91 0.68
CA VAL A 82 7.81 8.27 0.64
C VAL A 82 7.57 9.65 1.27
N LYS A 83 8.16 9.90 2.44
CA LYS A 83 8.02 11.20 3.11
C LYS A 83 8.57 12.35 2.27
N ASN A 84 9.65 12.11 1.54
CA ASN A 84 10.24 13.14 0.67
C ASN A 84 9.42 13.37 -0.61
N MET A 85 8.74 12.35 -1.09
CA MET A 85 8.02 12.38 -2.37
C MET A 85 6.57 12.80 -2.26
N CYS A 86 5.96 12.65 -1.09
CA CYS A 86 4.50 12.74 -0.97
C CYS A 86 4.02 13.98 -0.25
N ASN A 87 2.95 14.58 -0.77
CA ASN A 87 2.16 15.60 -0.08
C ASN A 87 1.19 14.98 0.92
N SER A 88 0.75 13.76 0.65
CA SER A 88 -0.21 13.07 1.50
C SER A 88 0.03 11.57 1.46
N VAL A 89 -0.05 10.97 2.63
CA VAL A 89 -0.01 9.52 2.80
C VAL A 89 -1.16 9.16 3.73
N ILE A 90 -2.04 8.30 3.29
CA ILE A 90 -3.14 7.83 4.12
C ILE A 90 -3.12 6.32 4.21
N THR A 91 -3.55 5.81 5.33
CA THR A 91 -3.53 4.37 5.60
C THR A 91 -4.83 3.90 6.22
N VAL A 92 -5.14 2.65 6.00
CA VAL A 92 -6.15 1.93 6.75
C VAL A 92 -5.68 0.49 6.91
N ASP A 93 -5.88 -0.05 8.09
CA ASP A 93 -5.51 -1.41 8.42
C ASP A 93 -6.78 -2.20 8.74
N LEU A 94 -7.10 -3.16 7.89
CA LEU A 94 -8.35 -3.92 7.99
C LEU A 94 -8.08 -5.32 8.49
N GLU A 95 -8.88 -5.76 9.44
CA GLU A 95 -8.96 -7.18 9.77
C GLU A 95 -9.55 -7.89 8.56
N GLY A 96 -8.74 -8.74 7.94
CA GLY A 96 -9.15 -9.48 6.75
C GLY A 96 -9.40 -10.92 7.07
N SER A 97 -10.27 -11.54 6.32
CA SER A 97 -10.46 -12.97 6.34
C SER A 97 -9.64 -13.60 5.24
N ASP A 98 -9.41 -14.89 5.35
CA ASP A 98 -8.76 -15.62 4.28
C ASP A 98 -9.67 -15.70 3.04
N ALA A 99 -9.08 -16.04 1.90
CA ALA A 99 -9.79 -15.99 0.62
C ALA A 99 -11.06 -16.84 0.59
N SER A 100 -11.12 -17.90 1.39
CA SER A 100 -12.27 -18.79 1.41
C SER A 100 -13.51 -18.18 2.04
N SER A 101 -13.34 -17.17 2.87
CA SER A 101 -14.45 -16.44 3.49
C SER A 101 -14.80 -15.18 2.73
N PHE A 102 -14.13 -14.92 1.64
CA PHE A 102 -14.39 -13.77 0.80
C PHE A 102 -15.66 -14.02 -0.01
N LYS A 103 -16.78 -13.60 0.52
CA LYS A 103 -18.03 -13.69 -0.21
C LYS A 103 -18.32 -12.32 -0.81
N GLU A 104 -18.45 -12.32 -2.12
CA GLU A 104 -18.89 -11.13 -2.81
C GLU A 104 -20.32 -10.79 -2.37
N LYS A 105 -20.43 -9.68 -1.68
CA LYS A 105 -21.71 -9.06 -1.47
C LYS A 105 -21.75 -7.86 -2.38
N VAL A 106 -22.29 -8.07 -3.56
CA VAL A 106 -22.54 -6.95 -4.45
C VAL A 106 -23.81 -6.25 -3.92
N PRO A 107 -23.73 -4.96 -3.57
CA PRO A 107 -24.93 -4.22 -3.18
C PRO A 107 -25.93 -4.25 -4.32
N GLU A 108 -27.19 -4.55 -4.02
CA GLU A 108 -28.23 -4.62 -5.03
C GLU A 108 -28.38 -3.32 -5.82
N SER A 109 -28.13 -2.20 -5.19
CA SER A 109 -28.26 -0.91 -5.86
C SER A 109 -27.12 -0.63 -6.84
N GLY A 110 -25.92 -1.14 -6.59
CA GLY A 110 -24.75 -0.94 -7.44
C GLY A 110 -24.42 0.52 -7.74
N LEU A 111 -25.02 1.46 -7.04
CA LEU A 111 -25.03 2.87 -7.42
C LEU A 111 -24.20 3.75 -6.49
N ILE A 112 -23.37 3.18 -5.63
CA ILE A 112 -22.50 3.98 -4.79
C ILE A 112 -21.29 4.38 -5.62
N ASP A 113 -21.11 5.67 -5.79
CA ASP A 113 -19.97 6.22 -6.50
C ASP A 113 -18.79 6.37 -5.53
N TRP A 114 -17.86 5.49 -5.67
CA TRP A 114 -16.65 5.46 -4.87
C TRP A 114 -15.55 6.34 -5.44
#